data_2fe8bbb0a4355401e2ca450735a2b0c5
#
_entry.id   2fe8bbb0a4355401e2ca450735a2b0c5
#
_cell.length_a   1.000
_cell.length_b   1.000
_cell.length_c   1.000
_cell.angle_alpha   90.00
_cell.angle_beta   90.00
_cell.angle_gamma   90.00
#
_symmetry.space_group_name_H-M   'P 1'
#
loop_
_entity.id
_entity.type
_entity.pdbx_description
1 polymer ?
#
loop_
_entity_poly.entity_id
_entity_poly.type
_entity_poly.pdbx_seq_one_letter_code
_entity_poly.pdbx_strand_id
1 'polypeptide(L)'
;LTYEIAADYLPSAKANYANLYINDTLWGLYTNVQAVNKDFLNDHFGNKYNPFFKCNPENLNVSPGGENANLSDTHGTDSTDYYSYYDMKSDYGWEALYDLIDTLNNYSDSIEKVLNVDRTLWMHALNYTLINFDSYIGYGQNYYLYKDETGQFNPILWDLNMSFGSFRLTDASSIYFNGFDISQAQNMDPLAHHNQISIAPRPLLRNLFLSERNRKMYLAHIRTIVQEHFANQDYYIRGQNLQNLIDSSVQNDTNKFYTY
;
A
#
# COMPACT_ATOMS: atom_id res chain seq x y z
N LEU A 1 -9.03 10.79 5.24
CA LEU A 1 -8.49 11.54 4.09
C LEU A 1 -7.78 10.61 3.08
N THR A 2 -6.74 9.85 3.47
CA THR A 2 -5.97 9.01 2.54
C THR A 2 -6.81 7.97 1.82
N TYR A 3 -7.69 7.25 2.54
CA TYR A 3 -8.62 6.30 1.94
C TYR A 3 -9.65 6.96 1.01
N GLU A 4 -10.06 8.21 1.30
CA GLU A 4 -10.95 8.98 0.40
C GLU A 4 -10.26 9.30 -0.91
N ILE A 5 -9.01 9.79 -0.88
CA ILE A 5 -8.21 10.05 -2.07
C ILE A 5 -7.98 8.75 -2.87
N ALA A 6 -7.64 7.67 -2.18
CA ALA A 6 -7.41 6.38 -2.84
C ALA A 6 -8.67 5.82 -3.54
N ALA A 7 -9.86 6.09 -2.98
CA ALA A 7 -11.13 5.60 -3.50
C ALA A 7 -11.50 6.19 -4.87
N ASP A 8 -10.93 7.32 -5.26
CA ASP A 8 -11.16 7.91 -6.58
C ASP A 8 -10.46 7.13 -7.70
N TYR A 9 -9.47 6.28 -7.36
CA TYR A 9 -8.64 5.57 -8.35
C TYR A 9 -8.67 4.05 -8.21
N LEU A 10 -8.86 3.53 -6.99
CA LEU A 10 -8.75 2.10 -6.68
C LEU A 10 -9.88 1.62 -5.78
N PRO A 11 -10.22 0.32 -5.78
CA PRO A 11 -10.96 -0.30 -4.70
C PRO A 11 -10.29 0.03 -3.37
N SER A 12 -10.99 0.79 -2.51
CA SER A 12 -10.44 1.32 -1.28
C SER A 12 -11.40 1.09 -0.11
N ALA A 13 -10.84 0.78 1.06
CA ALA A 13 -11.63 0.61 2.28
C ALA A 13 -12.28 1.94 2.70
N LYS A 14 -13.52 1.88 3.16
CA LYS A 14 -14.18 3.03 3.80
C LYS A 14 -13.57 3.28 5.17
N ALA A 15 -13.38 4.54 5.52
CA ALA A 15 -12.83 4.92 6.82
C ALA A 15 -13.62 6.09 7.43
N ASN A 16 -13.79 6.05 8.74
CA ASN A 16 -14.36 7.15 9.53
C ASN A 16 -13.73 7.18 10.93
N TYR A 17 -14.09 8.16 11.72
CA TYR A 17 -13.71 8.22 13.13
C TYR A 17 -14.84 7.72 14.01
N ALA A 18 -14.50 7.08 15.13
CA ALA A 18 -15.44 6.59 16.13
C ALA A 18 -14.88 6.76 17.54
N ASN A 19 -15.72 7.24 18.45
CA ASN A 19 -15.43 7.16 19.88
C ASN A 19 -15.69 5.72 20.35
N LEU A 20 -14.66 5.06 20.86
CA LEU A 20 -14.75 3.70 21.39
C LEU A 20 -15.09 3.74 22.88
N TYR A 21 -16.15 3.02 23.24
CA TYR A 21 -16.54 2.80 24.63
C TYR A 21 -16.37 1.33 25.01
N ILE A 22 -15.78 1.07 26.16
CA ILE A 22 -15.66 -0.28 26.76
C ILE A 22 -16.31 -0.21 28.14
N ASN A 23 -17.36 -1.01 28.39
CA ASN A 23 -18.15 -1.01 29.63
C ASN A 23 -18.57 0.41 30.04
N ASP A 24 -19.18 1.14 29.12
CA ASP A 24 -19.65 2.53 29.26
C ASP A 24 -18.57 3.58 29.57
N THR A 25 -17.31 3.21 29.53
CA THR A 25 -16.18 4.13 29.70
C THR A 25 -15.59 4.50 28.34
N LEU A 26 -15.45 5.79 28.05
CA LEU A 26 -14.77 6.26 26.84
C LEU A 26 -13.31 5.79 26.86
N TRP A 27 -12.96 4.96 25.87
CA TRP A 27 -11.60 4.45 25.72
C TRP A 27 -10.74 5.37 24.86
N GLY A 28 -11.32 6.04 23.87
CA GLY A 28 -10.65 7.03 23.04
C GLY A 28 -11.29 7.20 21.67
N LEU A 29 -10.68 8.07 20.87
CA LEU A 29 -11.03 8.30 19.48
C LEU A 29 -10.20 7.40 18.57
N TYR A 30 -10.87 6.59 17.75
CA TYR A 30 -10.21 5.64 16.84
C TYR A 30 -10.60 5.90 15.39
N THR A 31 -9.68 5.59 14.49
CA THR A 31 -10.00 5.43 13.07
C THR A 31 -10.65 4.06 12.88
N ASN A 32 -11.90 4.04 12.43
CA ASN A 32 -12.62 2.83 12.09
C ASN A 32 -12.49 2.60 10.58
N VAL A 33 -11.85 1.51 10.17
CA VAL A 33 -11.56 1.19 8.77
C VAL A 33 -12.29 -0.09 8.39
N GLN A 34 -12.96 -0.09 7.23
CA GLN A 34 -13.60 -1.28 6.67
C GLN A 34 -12.58 -2.40 6.50
N ALA A 35 -12.90 -3.58 7.00
CA ALA A 35 -12.06 -4.75 6.78
C ALA A 35 -12.02 -5.11 5.29
N VAL A 36 -10.82 -5.39 4.78
CA VAL A 36 -10.65 -6.00 3.46
C VAL A 36 -10.91 -7.51 3.61
N ASN A 37 -12.15 -7.89 3.40
CA ASN A 37 -12.68 -9.23 3.61
C ASN A 37 -13.52 -9.69 2.40
N LYS A 38 -14.20 -10.82 2.53
CA LYS A 38 -15.04 -11.39 1.47
C LYS A 38 -16.18 -10.44 1.02
N ASP A 39 -16.71 -9.59 1.89
CA ASP A 39 -17.76 -8.63 1.53
C ASP A 39 -17.16 -7.49 0.70
N PHE A 40 -16.00 -6.95 1.12
CA PHE A 40 -15.24 -5.99 0.33
C PHE A 40 -14.93 -6.52 -1.08
N LEU A 41 -14.48 -7.78 -1.19
CA LEU A 41 -14.18 -8.39 -2.48
C LEU A 41 -15.41 -8.51 -3.36
N ASN A 42 -16.55 -8.92 -2.77
CA ASN A 42 -17.80 -9.01 -3.51
C ASN A 42 -18.27 -7.64 -4.03
N ASP A 43 -18.15 -6.59 -3.21
CA ASP A 43 -18.57 -5.24 -3.58
C ASP A 43 -17.74 -4.64 -4.71
N HIS A 44 -16.44 -4.92 -4.74
CA HIS A 44 -15.51 -4.30 -5.68
C HIS A 44 -15.15 -5.16 -6.89
N PHE A 45 -15.24 -6.50 -6.78
CA PHE A 45 -14.81 -7.43 -7.83
C PHE A 45 -15.93 -8.38 -8.29
N GLY A 46 -17.09 -8.36 -7.63
CA GLY A 46 -18.24 -9.22 -7.96
C GLY A 46 -18.08 -10.69 -7.59
N ASN A 47 -16.92 -11.09 -7.08
CA ASN A 47 -16.60 -12.44 -6.59
C ASN A 47 -15.70 -12.34 -5.36
N LYS A 48 -15.79 -13.33 -4.46
CA LYS A 48 -15.07 -13.36 -3.18
C LYS A 48 -14.37 -14.69 -2.89
N TYR A 49 -14.34 -15.60 -3.86
CA TYR A 49 -13.87 -16.98 -3.64
C TYR A 49 -12.50 -17.29 -4.27
N ASN A 50 -12.01 -16.39 -5.11
CA ASN A 50 -10.72 -16.54 -5.79
C ASN A 50 -9.52 -16.31 -4.85
N PRO A 51 -8.30 -16.66 -5.25
CA PRO A 51 -7.10 -16.47 -4.47
C PRO A 51 -6.98 -15.06 -3.88
N PHE A 52 -6.83 -15.00 -2.57
CA PHE A 52 -6.80 -13.76 -1.80
C PHE A 52 -5.76 -13.83 -0.69
N PHE A 53 -4.85 -12.86 -0.65
CA PHE A 53 -3.74 -12.83 0.29
C PHE A 53 -3.65 -11.48 0.99
N LYS A 54 -3.40 -11.50 2.31
CA LYS A 54 -2.86 -10.37 3.03
C LYS A 54 -1.33 -10.45 2.94
N CYS A 55 -0.73 -9.42 2.39
CA CYS A 55 0.71 -9.35 2.17
C CYS A 55 1.37 -8.69 3.37
N ASN A 56 1.43 -9.44 4.45
CA ASN A 56 2.09 -9.10 5.70
C ASN A 56 2.78 -10.36 6.23
N PRO A 57 4.08 -10.31 6.54
CA PRO A 57 4.79 -11.45 7.10
C PRO A 57 4.33 -11.75 8.52
N GLU A 58 4.45 -12.99 8.97
CA GLU A 58 4.24 -13.38 10.37
C GLU A 58 5.21 -12.64 11.31
N ASN A 59 6.45 -12.49 10.87
CA ASN A 59 7.50 -11.78 11.58
C ASN A 59 8.07 -10.68 10.68
N LEU A 60 7.69 -9.44 10.94
CA LEU A 60 8.16 -8.31 10.17
C LEU A 60 9.67 -8.09 10.38
N ASN A 61 10.43 -8.15 9.31
CA ASN A 61 11.82 -7.72 9.31
C ASN A 61 11.86 -6.19 9.17
N VAL A 62 12.08 -5.51 10.29
CA VAL A 62 12.15 -4.03 10.35
C VAL A 62 13.54 -3.48 10.02
N SER A 63 14.50 -4.33 9.66
CA SER A 63 15.77 -3.83 9.13
C SER A 63 15.52 -3.07 7.83
N PRO A 64 16.25 -1.98 7.56
CA PRO A 64 16.22 -1.37 6.25
C PRO A 64 16.48 -2.43 5.17
N GLY A 65 15.58 -2.50 4.19
CA GLY A 65 15.69 -3.52 3.15
C GLY A 65 15.12 -4.89 3.48
N GLY A 66 14.41 -5.05 4.57
CA GLY A 66 13.67 -6.27 4.86
C GLY A 66 12.83 -6.72 3.66
N GLU A 67 12.93 -7.99 3.31
CA GLU A 67 12.26 -8.51 2.11
C GLU A 67 10.76 -8.64 2.33
N ASN A 68 10.34 -9.21 3.45
CA ASN A 68 8.94 -9.36 3.86
C ASN A 68 8.06 -9.93 2.71
N ALA A 69 6.86 -9.40 2.50
CA ALA A 69 5.96 -9.79 1.41
C ALA A 69 6.25 -8.98 0.12
N ASN A 70 7.49 -9.00 -0.35
CA ASN A 70 7.97 -8.15 -1.43
C ASN A 70 7.80 -8.73 -2.85
N LEU A 71 7.25 -9.93 -2.99
CA LEU A 71 7.11 -10.67 -4.26
C LEU A 71 8.45 -10.95 -4.97
N SER A 72 9.55 -11.05 -4.21
CA SER A 72 10.83 -11.53 -4.72
C SER A 72 10.86 -13.05 -4.78
N ASP A 73 11.61 -13.61 -5.72
CA ASP A 73 11.87 -15.05 -5.84
C ASP A 73 13.04 -15.52 -4.96
N THR A 74 13.59 -14.64 -4.12
CA THR A 74 14.73 -14.92 -3.23
C THR A 74 14.41 -15.89 -2.10
N HIS A 75 13.12 -16.10 -1.77
CA HIS A 75 12.73 -17.00 -0.67
C HIS A 75 12.80 -18.48 -1.05
N GLY A 76 12.69 -18.82 -2.34
CA GLY A 76 12.77 -20.20 -2.82
C GLY A 76 12.04 -20.43 -4.12
N THR A 77 11.96 -21.69 -4.53
CA THR A 77 11.41 -22.12 -5.82
C THR A 77 10.07 -22.89 -5.68
N ASP A 78 9.53 -22.98 -4.48
CA ASP A 78 8.27 -23.67 -4.19
C ASP A 78 7.31 -22.72 -3.46
N SER A 79 6.01 -22.88 -3.69
CA SER A 79 4.99 -22.05 -3.03
C SER A 79 5.04 -22.13 -1.50
N THR A 80 5.51 -23.22 -0.93
CA THR A 80 5.66 -23.42 0.52
C THR A 80 6.73 -22.52 1.14
N ASP A 81 7.70 -22.06 0.36
CA ASP A 81 8.76 -21.15 0.81
C ASP A 81 8.22 -19.75 1.17
N TYR A 82 6.97 -19.47 0.77
CA TYR A 82 6.32 -18.16 0.94
C TYR A 82 5.30 -18.09 2.07
N TYR A 83 4.99 -19.21 2.74
CA TYR A 83 3.91 -19.29 3.74
C TYR A 83 4.08 -18.35 4.93
N SER A 84 5.30 -18.03 5.33
CA SER A 84 5.58 -17.10 6.44
C SER A 84 5.51 -15.61 6.04
N TYR A 85 5.43 -15.32 4.75
CA TYR A 85 5.44 -13.94 4.24
C TYR A 85 4.05 -13.44 3.84
N TYR A 86 3.13 -14.37 3.53
CA TYR A 86 1.78 -14.07 3.07
C TYR A 86 0.75 -14.84 3.87
N ASP A 87 -0.32 -14.17 4.26
CA ASP A 87 -1.46 -14.77 4.96
C ASP A 87 -2.59 -15.01 3.95
N MET A 88 -2.76 -16.27 3.52
CA MET A 88 -3.82 -16.64 2.60
C MET A 88 -5.19 -16.58 3.28
N LYS A 89 -6.08 -15.77 2.71
CA LYS A 89 -7.45 -15.51 3.20
C LYS A 89 -8.52 -16.27 2.43
N SER A 90 -8.15 -16.90 1.32
CA SER A 90 -8.98 -17.80 0.51
C SER A 90 -8.71 -19.26 0.88
N ASP A 91 -9.56 -20.16 0.38
CA ASP A 91 -9.43 -21.60 0.65
C ASP A 91 -8.30 -22.26 -0.18
N TYR A 92 -7.78 -21.56 -1.20
CA TYR A 92 -6.72 -22.01 -2.10
C TYR A 92 -6.02 -20.80 -2.75
N GLY A 93 -4.84 -21.01 -3.36
CA GLY A 93 -4.21 -19.95 -4.15
C GLY A 93 -2.70 -19.87 -4.10
N TRP A 94 -2.01 -20.68 -3.29
CA TRP A 94 -0.55 -20.63 -3.14
C TRP A 94 0.21 -20.78 -4.45
N GLU A 95 -0.21 -21.73 -5.31
CA GLU A 95 0.40 -21.89 -6.63
C GLU A 95 0.20 -20.64 -7.51
N ALA A 96 -0.99 -20.03 -7.45
CA ALA A 96 -1.24 -18.80 -8.20
C ALA A 96 -0.38 -17.63 -7.72
N LEU A 97 -0.13 -17.51 -6.41
CA LEU A 97 0.80 -16.51 -5.87
C LEU A 97 2.22 -16.78 -6.34
N TYR A 98 2.66 -18.04 -6.31
CA TYR A 98 3.98 -18.40 -6.81
C TYR A 98 4.13 -18.12 -8.30
N ASP A 99 3.11 -18.44 -9.12
CA ASP A 99 3.09 -18.09 -10.55
C ASP A 99 3.23 -16.57 -10.78
N LEU A 100 2.60 -15.74 -9.93
CA LEU A 100 2.78 -14.29 -9.98
C LEU A 100 4.23 -13.91 -9.66
N ILE A 101 4.80 -14.48 -8.59
CA ILE A 101 6.19 -14.21 -8.17
C ILE A 101 7.17 -14.62 -9.27
N ASP A 102 7.06 -15.83 -9.79
CA ASP A 102 7.93 -16.34 -10.85
C ASP A 102 7.80 -15.50 -12.14
N THR A 103 6.55 -15.21 -12.55
CA THR A 103 6.32 -14.37 -13.74
C THR A 103 6.90 -12.97 -13.57
N LEU A 104 6.71 -12.35 -12.40
CA LEU A 104 7.23 -11.00 -12.12
C LEU A 104 8.76 -10.93 -12.18
N ASN A 105 9.45 -11.96 -11.68
CA ASN A 105 10.90 -11.95 -11.58
C ASN A 105 11.61 -12.51 -12.82
N ASN A 106 11.02 -13.50 -13.50
CA ASN A 106 11.68 -14.24 -14.55
C ASN A 106 11.06 -14.05 -15.95
N TYR A 107 9.79 -13.61 -16.03
CA TYR A 107 9.03 -13.50 -17.29
C TYR A 107 8.25 -12.18 -17.38
N SER A 108 8.90 -11.06 -17.08
CA SER A 108 8.25 -9.74 -16.94
C SER A 108 7.46 -9.28 -18.17
N ASP A 109 7.81 -9.74 -19.39
CA ASP A 109 7.05 -9.49 -20.61
C ASP A 109 5.64 -10.14 -20.60
N SER A 110 5.41 -11.11 -19.74
CA SER A 110 4.15 -11.82 -19.56
C SER A 110 3.36 -11.34 -18.33
N ILE A 111 3.83 -10.36 -17.60
CA ILE A 111 3.28 -9.95 -16.31
C ILE A 111 1.82 -9.50 -16.39
N GLU A 112 1.39 -8.88 -17.48
CA GLU A 112 0.00 -8.46 -17.68
C GLU A 112 -0.99 -9.65 -17.78
N LYS A 113 -0.51 -10.89 -17.90
CA LYS A 113 -1.39 -12.08 -17.87
C LYS A 113 -1.82 -12.45 -16.45
N VAL A 114 -1.01 -12.13 -15.45
CA VAL A 114 -1.20 -12.54 -14.06
C VAL A 114 -1.38 -11.38 -13.08
N LEU A 115 -1.07 -10.16 -13.50
CA LEU A 115 -1.12 -8.95 -12.67
C LEU A 115 -1.86 -7.83 -13.41
N ASN A 116 -2.75 -7.14 -12.73
CA ASN A 116 -3.31 -5.87 -13.20
C ASN A 116 -2.25 -4.77 -13.00
N VAL A 117 -1.45 -4.56 -14.04
CA VAL A 117 -0.32 -3.63 -14.01
C VAL A 117 -0.79 -2.19 -13.76
N ASP A 118 -1.89 -1.76 -14.39
CA ASP A 118 -2.39 -0.39 -14.20
C ASP A 118 -2.79 -0.12 -12.76
N ARG A 119 -3.54 -1.01 -12.12
CA ARG A 119 -3.88 -0.90 -10.68
C ARG A 119 -2.64 -0.92 -9.78
N THR A 120 -1.63 -1.70 -10.16
CA THR A 120 -0.36 -1.73 -9.42
C THR A 120 0.37 -0.40 -9.51
N LEU A 121 0.39 0.22 -10.68
CA LEU A 121 0.99 1.54 -10.88
C LEU A 121 0.22 2.63 -10.12
N TRP A 122 -1.13 2.56 -10.05
CA TRP A 122 -1.93 3.44 -9.21
C TRP A 122 -1.61 3.26 -7.72
N MET A 123 -1.49 2.02 -7.23
CA MET A 123 -1.08 1.76 -5.83
C MET A 123 0.26 2.42 -5.51
N HIS A 124 1.25 2.28 -6.39
CA HIS A 124 2.55 2.91 -6.19
C HIS A 124 2.49 4.43 -6.30
N ALA A 125 1.72 4.97 -7.24
CA ALA A 125 1.53 6.40 -7.41
C ALA A 125 0.89 7.04 -6.16
N LEU A 126 -0.13 6.41 -5.58
CA LEU A 126 -0.75 6.84 -4.33
C LEU A 126 0.22 6.80 -3.16
N ASN A 127 0.91 5.67 -2.94
CA ASN A 127 1.88 5.53 -1.87
C ASN A 127 3.02 6.57 -1.99
N TYR A 128 3.48 6.82 -3.21
CA TYR A 128 4.57 7.76 -3.45
C TYR A 128 4.12 9.21 -3.27
N THR A 129 3.01 9.62 -3.90
CA THR A 129 2.47 10.98 -3.81
C THR A 129 2.11 11.36 -2.37
N LEU A 130 1.56 10.41 -1.61
CA LEU A 130 1.17 10.60 -0.21
C LEU A 130 2.32 10.34 0.77
N ILE A 131 3.51 9.97 0.28
CA ILE A 131 4.69 9.60 1.08
C ILE A 131 4.30 8.59 2.17
N ASN A 132 3.64 7.50 1.73
CA ASN A 132 3.26 6.36 2.56
C ASN A 132 4.22 5.20 2.30
N PHE A 133 5.39 5.22 2.93
CA PHE A 133 6.42 4.21 2.70
C PHE A 133 6.41 3.07 3.73
N ASP A 134 5.58 3.14 4.75
CA ASP A 134 5.18 1.95 5.52
C ASP A 134 4.19 1.09 4.71
N SER A 135 4.67 0.63 3.57
CA SER A 135 3.90 -0.03 2.53
C SER A 135 4.79 -1.00 1.76
N TYR A 136 4.34 -1.46 0.60
CA TYR A 136 5.19 -2.23 -0.31
C TYR A 136 6.53 -1.53 -0.58
N ILE A 137 6.54 -0.19 -0.69
CA ILE A 137 7.75 0.57 -1.06
C ILE A 137 8.85 0.39 -0.02
N GLY A 138 8.61 0.74 1.23
CA GLY A 138 9.65 0.70 2.28
C GLY A 138 9.91 -0.70 2.82
N TYR A 139 8.89 -1.44 3.20
CA TYR A 139 9.06 -2.72 3.90
C TYR A 139 8.41 -3.92 3.22
N GLY A 140 7.81 -3.80 2.03
CA GLY A 140 7.18 -4.93 1.34
C GLY A 140 6.00 -5.50 2.14
N GLN A 141 5.11 -4.63 2.65
CA GLN A 141 3.97 -5.00 3.47
C GLN A 141 2.77 -4.06 3.26
N ASN A 142 1.72 -4.23 4.06
CA ASN A 142 0.57 -3.34 4.14
C ASN A 142 -0.21 -3.22 2.82
N TYR A 143 -0.46 -4.35 2.18
CA TYR A 143 -1.33 -4.47 1.03
C TYR A 143 -1.98 -5.85 0.97
N TYR A 144 -2.99 -5.99 0.10
CA TYR A 144 -3.57 -7.28 -0.23
C TYR A 144 -3.44 -7.54 -1.73
N LEU A 145 -3.54 -8.81 -2.12
CA LEU A 145 -3.62 -9.27 -3.50
C LEU A 145 -4.88 -10.12 -3.67
N TYR A 146 -5.72 -9.77 -4.62
CA TYR A 146 -6.89 -10.55 -5.00
C TYR A 146 -6.86 -10.89 -6.49
N LYS A 147 -7.00 -12.18 -6.81
CA LYS A 147 -7.08 -12.67 -8.20
C LYS A 147 -8.52 -12.57 -8.69
N ASP A 148 -8.78 -11.73 -9.69
CA ASP A 148 -10.12 -11.56 -10.22
C ASP A 148 -10.50 -12.62 -11.27
N GLU A 149 -11.70 -12.50 -11.85
CA GLU A 149 -12.24 -13.42 -12.88
C GLU A 149 -11.44 -13.38 -14.18
N THR A 150 -10.65 -12.34 -14.43
CA THR A 150 -9.78 -12.27 -15.61
C THR A 150 -8.49 -13.07 -15.43
N GLY A 151 -8.23 -13.55 -14.22
CA GLY A 151 -7.03 -14.29 -13.84
C GLY A 151 -5.88 -13.40 -13.39
N GLN A 152 -6.10 -12.09 -13.26
CA GLN A 152 -5.08 -11.14 -12.82
C GLN A 152 -5.18 -10.86 -11.32
N PHE A 153 -4.04 -10.82 -10.64
CA PHE A 153 -3.97 -10.28 -9.30
C PHE A 153 -4.12 -8.76 -9.31
N ASN A 154 -4.95 -8.26 -8.40
CA ASN A 154 -5.22 -6.86 -8.17
C ASN A 154 -4.71 -6.47 -6.79
N PRO A 155 -3.80 -5.52 -6.66
CA PRO A 155 -3.38 -5.02 -5.36
C PRO A 155 -4.50 -4.16 -4.74
N ILE A 156 -4.61 -4.23 -3.40
CA ILE A 156 -5.54 -3.45 -2.60
C ILE A 156 -4.73 -2.77 -1.51
N LEU A 157 -4.87 -1.45 -1.39
CA LEU A 157 -4.20 -0.65 -0.38
C LEU A 157 -4.71 -0.99 1.04
N TRP A 158 -3.77 -1.05 1.98
CA TRP A 158 -4.07 -1.27 3.39
C TRP A 158 -3.12 -0.48 4.29
N ASP A 159 -3.60 -0.16 5.49
CA ASP A 159 -2.86 0.52 6.56
C ASP A 159 -2.21 1.85 6.14
N LEU A 160 -3.06 2.79 5.71
CA LEU A 160 -2.63 4.09 5.21
C LEU A 160 -2.39 5.13 6.32
N ASN A 161 -2.22 4.70 7.57
CA ASN A 161 -2.07 5.56 8.75
C ASN A 161 -0.75 6.36 8.76
N MET A 162 0.26 5.88 8.04
CA MET A 162 1.59 6.49 7.96
C MET A 162 1.78 7.39 6.73
N SER A 163 0.69 7.80 6.09
CA SER A 163 0.71 8.75 4.97
C SER A 163 1.17 10.15 5.39
N PHE A 164 1.37 11.02 4.40
CA PHE A 164 1.84 12.41 4.57
C PHE A 164 3.22 12.51 5.24
N GLY A 165 4.09 11.53 4.96
CA GLY A 165 5.46 11.55 5.45
C GLY A 165 5.60 11.26 6.94
N SER A 166 4.61 10.61 7.57
CA SER A 166 4.73 10.15 8.96
C SER A 166 5.75 9.05 9.13
N PHE A 167 5.95 8.21 8.09
CA PHE A 167 6.99 7.18 8.05
C PHE A 167 8.17 7.65 7.18
N ARG A 168 9.34 7.83 7.77
CA ARG A 168 10.55 8.32 7.10
C ARG A 168 11.79 7.47 7.36
N LEU A 169 11.60 6.17 7.64
CA LEU A 169 12.72 5.27 8.00
C LEU A 169 13.44 4.71 6.77
N THR A 170 12.73 4.52 5.66
CA THR A 170 13.31 4.04 4.40
C THR A 170 12.30 4.13 3.26
N ASP A 171 12.77 4.30 2.03
CA ASP A 171 12.02 4.05 0.79
C ASP A 171 12.58 2.83 0.05
N ALA A 172 13.51 2.11 0.67
CA ALA A 172 14.24 0.98 0.12
C ALA A 172 15.16 1.30 -1.08
N SER A 173 15.26 2.56 -1.53
CA SER A 173 16.23 2.98 -2.54
C SER A 173 17.64 3.14 -1.95
N SER A 174 18.65 3.24 -2.80
CA SER A 174 20.03 3.46 -2.34
C SER A 174 20.28 4.82 -1.71
N ILE A 175 19.44 5.83 -2.03
CA ILE A 175 19.58 7.18 -1.49
C ILE A 175 18.98 7.29 -0.09
N TYR A 176 17.76 6.76 0.09
CA TYR A 176 16.96 6.95 1.30
C TYR A 176 16.79 5.65 2.09
N PHE A 177 17.73 4.72 1.93
CA PHE A 177 17.71 3.43 2.61
C PHE A 177 17.71 3.54 4.13
N ASN A 178 18.45 4.51 4.68
CA ASN A 178 18.57 4.76 6.11
C ASN A 178 17.73 5.97 6.58
N GLY A 179 16.68 6.28 5.86
CA GLY A 179 15.77 7.36 6.21
C GLY A 179 15.96 8.65 5.41
N PHE A 180 15.06 9.58 5.64
CA PHE A 180 15.02 10.89 5.00
C PHE A 180 14.30 11.91 5.86
N ASP A 181 14.65 13.18 5.69
CA ASP A 181 13.96 14.31 6.31
C ASP A 181 12.86 14.89 5.41
N ILE A 182 12.14 15.90 5.92
CA ILE A 182 11.04 16.55 5.19
C ILE A 182 11.54 17.25 3.93
N SER A 183 12.72 17.88 3.97
CA SER A 183 13.28 18.56 2.80
C SER A 183 13.67 17.58 1.72
N GLN A 184 14.21 16.44 2.11
CA GLN A 184 14.53 15.34 1.19
C GLN A 184 13.25 14.77 0.57
N ALA A 185 12.19 14.58 1.38
CA ALA A 185 10.89 14.08 0.89
C ALA A 185 10.31 14.97 -0.22
N GLN A 186 10.46 16.30 -0.12
CA GLN A 186 9.99 17.26 -1.12
C GLN A 186 10.72 17.17 -2.47
N ASN A 187 11.90 16.54 -2.50
CA ASN A 187 12.76 16.46 -3.67
C ASN A 187 13.01 15.02 -4.14
N MET A 188 12.23 14.07 -3.67
CA MET A 188 12.36 12.68 -4.07
C MET A 188 12.05 12.48 -5.56
N ASP A 189 12.88 11.67 -6.22
CA ASP A 189 12.62 11.21 -7.58
C ASP A 189 11.63 10.03 -7.53
N PRO A 190 10.41 10.15 -8.08
CA PRO A 190 9.45 9.06 -8.13
C PRO A 190 9.93 7.84 -8.92
N LEU A 191 10.96 7.99 -9.74
CA LEU A 191 11.60 6.89 -10.47
C LEU A 191 12.88 6.37 -9.81
N ALA A 192 13.12 6.67 -8.53
CA ALA A 192 14.33 6.26 -7.81
C ALA A 192 14.61 4.75 -7.92
N HIS A 193 13.57 3.92 -7.87
CA HIS A 193 13.70 2.46 -8.03
C HIS A 193 14.03 1.99 -9.46
N HIS A 194 13.90 2.86 -10.47
CA HIS A 194 14.36 2.60 -11.84
C HIS A 194 15.75 3.14 -12.07
N ASN A 195 15.99 4.39 -11.68
CA ASN A 195 17.23 5.10 -11.97
C ASN A 195 18.38 4.72 -11.02
N GLN A 196 18.04 4.15 -9.87
CA GLN A 196 18.99 3.79 -8.83
C GLN A 196 18.82 2.33 -8.43
N ILE A 197 19.92 1.71 -8.02
CA ILE A 197 19.87 0.35 -7.51
C ILE A 197 19.12 0.37 -6.17
N SER A 198 17.97 -0.29 -6.13
CA SER A 198 17.32 -0.62 -4.86
C SER A 198 18.23 -1.58 -4.09
N ILE A 199 18.53 -1.27 -2.84
CA ILE A 199 19.33 -2.16 -1.98
C ILE A 199 18.44 -3.31 -1.49
N ALA A 200 17.13 -3.07 -1.39
CA ALA A 200 16.14 -4.09 -1.06
C ALA A 200 15.35 -4.49 -2.31
N PRO A 201 15.12 -5.78 -2.55
CA PRO A 201 14.31 -6.22 -3.68
C PRO A 201 12.89 -5.63 -3.60
N ARG A 202 12.47 -4.94 -4.65
CA ARG A 202 11.12 -4.41 -4.85
C ARG A 202 10.66 -4.69 -6.28
N PRO A 203 10.41 -5.98 -6.61
CA PRO A 203 10.10 -6.39 -7.98
C PRO A 203 8.91 -5.67 -8.61
N LEU A 204 7.83 -5.38 -7.86
CA LEU A 204 6.68 -4.63 -8.38
C LEU A 204 7.01 -3.19 -8.81
N LEU A 205 8.09 -2.61 -8.31
CA LEU A 205 8.60 -1.32 -8.79
C LEU A 205 9.64 -1.53 -9.89
N ARG A 206 10.73 -2.22 -9.54
CA ARG A 206 11.90 -2.36 -10.41
C ARG A 206 11.55 -3.00 -11.74
N ASN A 207 10.87 -4.16 -11.71
CA ASN A 207 10.62 -4.93 -12.92
C ASN A 207 9.52 -4.29 -13.78
N LEU A 208 8.47 -3.70 -13.16
CA LEU A 208 7.48 -2.93 -13.92
C LEU A 208 8.08 -1.66 -14.54
N PHE A 209 9.05 -1.03 -13.89
CA PHE A 209 9.72 0.17 -14.41
C PHE A 209 10.76 -0.12 -15.51
N LEU A 210 11.05 -1.37 -15.84
CA LEU A 210 11.80 -1.70 -17.05
C LEU A 210 11.06 -1.24 -18.32
N SER A 211 9.72 -1.29 -18.30
CA SER A 211 8.87 -0.78 -19.37
C SER A 211 8.79 0.75 -19.35
N GLU A 212 9.17 1.41 -20.45
CA GLU A 212 8.98 2.85 -20.62
C GLU A 212 7.50 3.26 -20.55
N ARG A 213 6.60 2.43 -21.12
CA ARG A 213 5.15 2.63 -21.04
C ARG A 213 4.70 2.70 -19.57
N ASN A 214 5.12 1.76 -18.74
CA ASN A 214 4.74 1.71 -17.34
C ASN A 214 5.25 2.94 -16.56
N ARG A 215 6.49 3.38 -16.80
CA ARG A 215 7.01 4.61 -16.19
C ARG A 215 6.18 5.83 -16.57
N LYS A 216 5.81 5.96 -17.84
CA LYS A 216 4.96 7.07 -18.32
C LYS A 216 3.57 7.02 -17.69
N MET A 217 2.95 5.84 -17.59
CA MET A 217 1.65 5.66 -16.92
C MET A 217 1.75 6.02 -15.43
N TYR A 218 2.73 5.51 -14.74
CA TYR A 218 2.98 5.82 -13.33
C TYR A 218 3.12 7.32 -13.06
N LEU A 219 3.93 8.02 -13.86
CA LEU A 219 4.08 9.48 -13.75
C LEU A 219 2.80 10.23 -14.12
N ALA A 220 2.01 9.71 -15.05
CA ALA A 220 0.70 10.27 -15.37
C ALA A 220 -0.27 10.12 -14.19
N HIS A 221 -0.28 8.97 -13.50
CA HIS A 221 -1.08 8.76 -12.30
C HIS A 221 -0.68 9.71 -11.16
N ILE A 222 0.62 9.86 -10.89
CA ILE A 222 1.11 10.86 -9.91
C ILE A 222 0.60 12.25 -10.28
N ARG A 223 0.73 12.66 -11.56
CA ARG A 223 0.25 13.98 -12.03
C ARG A 223 -1.24 14.14 -11.79
N THR A 224 -2.05 13.11 -12.09
CA THR A 224 -3.49 13.14 -11.88
C THR A 224 -3.82 13.35 -10.40
N ILE A 225 -3.24 12.56 -9.49
CA ILE A 225 -3.44 12.72 -8.04
C ILE A 225 -3.07 14.13 -7.58
N VAL A 226 -1.92 14.64 -8.03
CA VAL A 226 -1.47 15.99 -7.66
C VAL A 226 -2.43 17.07 -8.18
N GLN A 227 -2.90 16.96 -9.42
CA GLN A 227 -3.80 17.94 -10.02
C GLN A 227 -5.18 17.93 -9.37
N GLU A 228 -5.72 16.76 -9.04
CA GLU A 228 -7.09 16.61 -8.55
C GLU A 228 -7.21 16.90 -7.05
N HIS A 229 -6.16 16.60 -6.25
CA HIS A 229 -6.25 16.71 -4.79
C HIS A 229 -5.31 17.75 -4.17
N PHE A 230 -4.17 18.04 -4.79
CA PHE A 230 -3.14 18.88 -4.16
C PHE A 230 -3.01 20.27 -4.77
N ALA A 231 -3.11 20.43 -6.09
CA ALA A 231 -2.90 21.70 -6.76
C ALA A 231 -3.91 22.79 -6.35
N ASN A 232 -5.14 22.39 -6.04
CA ASN A 232 -6.24 23.26 -5.58
C ASN A 232 -6.36 23.32 -4.06
N GLN A 233 -5.49 22.65 -3.31
CA GLN A 233 -5.48 22.55 -1.84
C GLN A 233 -6.71 21.85 -1.23
N ASP A 234 -7.48 21.08 -2.00
CA ASP A 234 -8.66 20.38 -1.49
C ASP A 234 -8.33 19.44 -0.33
N TYR A 235 -7.18 18.75 -0.42
CA TYR A 235 -6.70 17.87 0.65
C TYR A 235 -6.52 18.63 1.98
N TYR A 236 -6.03 19.87 1.93
CA TYR A 236 -5.80 20.69 3.11
C TYR A 236 -7.12 21.14 3.74
N ILE A 237 -8.04 21.67 2.91
CA ILE A 237 -9.37 22.08 3.36
C ILE A 237 -10.11 20.88 3.96
N ARG A 238 -10.05 19.73 3.28
CA ARG A 238 -10.67 18.49 3.79
C ARG A 238 -10.04 18.06 5.11
N GLY A 239 -8.71 18.10 5.22
CA GLY A 239 -7.97 17.81 6.44
C GLY A 239 -8.39 18.68 7.61
N GLN A 240 -8.50 20.00 7.40
CA GLN A 240 -8.99 20.95 8.42
C GLN A 240 -10.43 20.65 8.84
N ASN A 241 -11.30 20.33 7.90
CA ASN A 241 -12.68 19.96 8.21
C ASN A 241 -12.76 18.69 9.08
N LEU A 242 -11.91 17.68 8.78
CA LEU A 242 -11.82 16.47 9.59
C LEU A 242 -11.26 16.76 11.00
N GLN A 243 -10.23 17.60 11.11
CA GLN A 243 -9.70 18.02 12.40
C GLN A 243 -10.79 18.73 13.25
N ASN A 244 -11.51 19.67 12.66
CA ASN A 244 -12.60 20.37 13.34
C ASN A 244 -13.73 19.41 13.78
N LEU A 245 -14.05 18.40 12.96
CA LEU A 245 -15.06 17.41 13.26
C LEU A 245 -14.72 16.57 14.51
N ILE A 246 -13.46 16.19 14.67
CA ILE A 246 -13.00 15.31 15.75
C ILE A 246 -12.46 16.07 16.97
N ASP A 247 -12.32 17.38 16.89
CA ASP A 247 -11.61 18.20 17.88
C ASP A 247 -12.05 17.93 19.31
N SER A 248 -13.33 18.00 19.61
CA SER A 248 -13.86 17.73 20.95
C SER A 248 -13.62 16.29 21.42
N SER A 249 -13.63 15.33 20.50
CA SER A 249 -13.33 13.94 20.82
C SER A 249 -11.84 13.75 21.15
N VAL A 250 -10.96 14.43 20.43
CA VAL A 250 -9.51 14.43 20.73
C VAL A 250 -9.23 15.08 22.08
N GLN A 251 -9.89 16.21 22.39
CA GLN A 251 -9.73 16.86 23.69
C GLN A 251 -10.11 15.92 24.86
N ASN A 252 -11.21 15.22 24.72
CA ASN A 252 -11.77 14.33 25.76
C ASN A 252 -11.10 12.94 25.80
N ASP A 253 -10.28 12.59 24.83
CA ASP A 253 -9.54 11.33 24.82
C ASP A 253 -8.40 11.37 25.84
N THR A 254 -8.55 10.65 26.94
CA THR A 254 -7.53 10.54 27.99
C THR A 254 -6.43 9.55 27.66
N ASN A 255 -6.60 8.73 26.63
CA ASN A 255 -5.65 7.70 26.20
C ASN A 255 -4.84 8.12 24.96
N LYS A 256 -5.00 9.35 24.49
CA LYS A 256 -4.19 9.85 23.36
C LYS A 256 -2.70 9.86 23.67
N PHE A 257 -1.88 9.51 22.68
CA PHE A 257 -0.42 9.42 22.83
C PHE A 257 0.29 10.79 22.86
N TYR A 258 -0.36 11.84 22.40
CA TYR A 258 0.20 13.19 22.30
C TYR A 258 -0.66 14.18 23.05
N THR A 259 -0.05 15.25 23.52
CA THR A 259 -0.78 16.37 24.12
C THR A 259 -1.67 17.04 23.06
N TYR A 260 -2.79 17.57 23.51
CA TYR A 260 -3.69 18.37 22.68
C TYR A 260 -3.05 19.70 22.28
#